data_d266570462e24de3a51de54f4603502d
#
_entry.id   d266570462e24de3a51de54f4603502d
#
_cell.length_a   1.000
_cell.length_b   1.000
_cell.length_c   1.000
_cell.angle_alpha   90.00
_cell.angle_beta   90.00
_cell.angle_gamma   90.00
#
_symmetry.space_group_name_H-M   'P 1'
#
loop_
_entity.id
_entity.type
_entity.pdbx_description
1 polymer ?
#
loop_
_entity_poly.entity_id
_entity_poly.type
_entity_poly.pdbx_seq_one_letter_code
_entity_poly.pdbx_strand_id
1 'polypeptide(L)'
;NSYIVGTDTLAVIDPGPDDPDHLRALVAAIGGRPVSHIFVSHTHADHSPLAAALQRATGAPILAEGPHRAARPLRIGEVNPLDASADTAFAPDRTLADGEAVAGDGWALTAIHTPGHTANHIAFALEGTGILFSADHVMAWATSIVAPPDGAMADYMASLEQLLARDDRIFLPGHGGPVTQPAAFMRGLRTHRRMRERAILETLRAGD
;
A
#
# COMPACT_ATOMS: atom_id res chain seq x y z
N ASN A 1 3.24 -3.38 8.77
CA ASN A 1 4.16 -4.49 8.46
C ASN A 1 5.15 -4.07 7.39
N SER A 2 6.43 -4.42 7.60
CA SER A 2 7.46 -4.38 6.55
C SER A 2 7.73 -5.80 6.06
N TYR A 3 8.07 -5.97 4.78
CA TYR A 3 8.36 -7.28 4.21
C TYR A 3 9.74 -7.31 3.55
N ILE A 4 10.43 -8.44 3.69
CA ILE A 4 11.70 -8.71 3.02
C ILE A 4 11.47 -9.87 2.05
N VAL A 5 11.76 -9.66 0.78
CA VAL A 5 11.58 -10.63 -0.31
C VAL A 5 12.94 -11.00 -0.88
N GLY A 6 13.14 -12.28 -1.16
CA GLY A 6 14.39 -12.82 -1.70
C GLY A 6 15.23 -13.58 -0.67
N THR A 7 16.31 -14.20 -1.13
CA THR A 7 17.24 -14.99 -0.32
C THR A 7 18.64 -14.40 -0.31
N ASP A 8 19.28 -14.26 -1.45
CA ASP A 8 20.66 -13.78 -1.57
C ASP A 8 20.71 -12.28 -1.85
N THR A 9 19.85 -11.79 -2.73
CA THR A 9 19.62 -10.37 -2.98
C THR A 9 18.19 -10.03 -2.65
N LEU A 10 18.01 -9.01 -1.81
CA LEU A 10 16.73 -8.71 -1.18
C LEU A 10 16.03 -7.52 -1.81
N ALA A 11 14.69 -7.54 -1.74
CA ALA A 11 13.84 -6.36 -1.79
C ALA A 11 13.21 -6.11 -0.42
N VAL A 12 12.98 -4.85 -0.09
CA VAL A 12 12.21 -4.44 1.10
C VAL A 12 10.95 -3.72 0.65
N ILE A 13 9.79 -4.10 1.20
CA ILE A 13 8.50 -3.44 0.95
C ILE A 13 8.07 -2.76 2.23
N ASP A 14 7.69 -1.48 2.13
CA ASP A 14 7.26 -0.61 3.22
C ASP A 14 8.25 -0.61 4.40
N PRO A 15 9.32 0.17 4.33
CA PRO A 15 10.31 0.25 5.42
C PRO A 15 9.75 0.69 6.77
N GLY A 16 8.59 1.37 6.78
CA GLY A 16 7.86 1.71 8.00
C GLY A 16 8.07 3.15 8.48
N PRO A 17 7.61 3.43 9.73
CA PRO A 17 7.65 4.75 10.33
C PRO A 17 9.09 5.20 10.62
N ASP A 18 9.29 6.50 10.81
CA ASP A 18 10.57 7.09 11.24
C ASP A 18 10.90 6.69 12.70
N ASP A 19 11.26 5.41 12.85
CA ASP A 19 11.61 4.78 14.12
C ASP A 19 12.99 4.12 14.01
N PRO A 20 14.00 4.63 14.74
CA PRO A 20 15.34 4.07 14.73
C PRO A 20 15.42 2.61 15.19
N ASP A 21 14.52 2.16 16.08
CA ASP A 21 14.49 0.77 16.55
C ASP A 21 13.96 -0.14 15.44
N HIS A 22 12.96 0.30 14.70
CA HIS A 22 12.46 -0.43 13.54
C HIS A 22 13.52 -0.51 12.43
N LEU A 23 14.24 0.57 12.15
CA LEU A 23 15.36 0.54 11.20
C LEU A 23 16.44 -0.47 11.62
N ARG A 24 16.81 -0.49 12.92
CA ARG A 24 17.78 -1.48 13.43
C ARG A 24 17.28 -2.91 13.26
N ALA A 25 16.00 -3.16 13.49
CA ALA A 25 15.39 -4.47 13.30
C ALA A 25 15.40 -4.90 11.83
N LEU A 26 15.08 -3.99 10.89
CA LEU A 26 15.17 -4.25 9.46
C LEU A 26 16.60 -4.58 9.02
N VAL A 27 17.57 -3.75 9.42
CA VAL A 27 19.00 -3.96 9.08
C VAL A 27 19.49 -5.29 9.67
N ALA A 28 19.09 -5.63 10.89
CA ALA A 28 19.42 -6.93 11.49
C ALA A 28 18.79 -8.10 10.72
N ALA A 29 17.54 -7.99 10.27
CA ALA A 29 16.85 -9.00 9.47
C ALA A 29 17.46 -9.15 8.06
N ILE A 30 17.93 -8.06 7.46
CA ILE A 30 18.69 -8.05 6.19
C ILE A 30 19.99 -8.85 6.36
N GLY A 31 20.67 -8.76 7.53
CA GLY A 31 21.80 -9.60 7.87
C GLY A 31 23.02 -9.44 6.95
N GLY A 32 23.27 -8.23 6.46
CA GLY A 32 24.40 -7.94 5.56
C GLY A 32 24.22 -8.41 4.11
N ARG A 33 23.07 -8.97 3.75
CA ARG A 33 22.77 -9.33 2.36
C ARG A 33 22.52 -8.06 1.55
N PRO A 34 22.87 -8.04 0.25
CA PRO A 34 22.57 -6.89 -0.60
C PRO A 34 21.06 -6.65 -0.73
N VAL A 35 20.66 -5.40 -0.61
CA VAL A 35 19.29 -4.95 -0.94
C VAL A 35 19.34 -4.28 -2.29
N SER A 36 18.60 -4.79 -3.26
CA SER A 36 18.55 -4.25 -4.62
C SER A 36 17.50 -3.18 -4.82
N HIS A 37 16.37 -3.27 -4.10
CA HIS A 37 15.24 -2.35 -4.26
C HIS A 37 14.50 -2.14 -2.93
N ILE A 38 14.01 -0.93 -2.73
CA ILE A 38 13.08 -0.56 -1.66
C ILE A 38 11.77 -0.16 -2.34
N PHE A 39 10.69 -0.87 -2.03
CA PHE A 39 9.36 -0.58 -2.56
C PHE A 39 8.52 0.11 -1.48
N VAL A 40 7.77 1.13 -1.88
CA VAL A 40 6.83 1.82 -0.99
C VAL A 40 5.44 1.74 -1.60
N SER A 41 4.50 1.20 -0.82
CA SER A 41 3.13 1.00 -1.27
C SER A 41 2.33 2.29 -1.34
N HIS A 42 2.52 3.17 -0.36
CA HIS A 42 1.91 4.50 -0.28
C HIS A 42 2.62 5.37 0.76
N THR A 43 2.23 6.63 0.84
CA THR A 43 2.98 7.64 1.58
C THR A 43 2.42 7.96 2.97
N HIS A 44 1.72 7.04 3.63
CA HIS A 44 1.41 7.24 5.05
C HIS A 44 2.65 7.07 5.93
N ALA A 45 2.63 7.77 7.07
CA ALA A 45 3.77 7.91 7.98
C ALA A 45 4.22 6.60 8.64
N ASP A 46 3.45 5.54 8.54
CA ASP A 46 3.79 4.20 9.04
C ASP A 46 4.30 3.25 7.93
N HIS A 47 4.47 3.75 6.69
CA HIS A 47 4.96 2.97 5.55
C HIS A 47 6.24 3.52 4.92
N SER A 48 6.32 4.83 4.63
CA SER A 48 7.35 5.41 3.78
C SER A 48 8.53 6.08 4.48
N PRO A 49 8.43 6.68 5.68
CA PRO A 49 9.47 7.58 6.19
C PRO A 49 10.86 6.96 6.34
N LEU A 50 10.95 5.67 6.70
CA LEU A 50 12.24 4.99 6.79
C LEU A 50 12.88 4.68 5.44
N ALA A 51 12.21 4.88 4.31
CA ALA A 51 12.76 4.55 2.99
C ALA A 51 14.09 5.26 2.72
N ALA A 52 14.17 6.57 3.00
CA ALA A 52 15.39 7.34 2.82
C ALA A 52 16.53 6.91 3.77
N ALA A 53 16.21 6.53 5.02
CA ALA A 53 17.21 6.02 5.95
C ALA A 53 17.73 4.64 5.54
N LEU A 54 16.83 3.76 5.10
CA LEU A 54 17.20 2.44 4.59
C LEU A 54 18.00 2.55 3.29
N GLN A 55 17.65 3.47 2.39
CA GLN A 55 18.41 3.77 1.19
C GLN A 55 19.85 4.18 1.52
N ARG A 56 20.05 5.10 2.47
CA ARG A 56 21.40 5.48 2.91
C ARG A 56 22.20 4.31 3.47
N ALA A 57 21.53 3.36 4.14
CA ALA A 57 22.18 2.20 4.73
C ALA A 57 22.54 1.12 3.71
N THR A 58 21.77 0.99 2.62
CA THR A 58 21.87 -0.13 1.66
C THR A 58 22.35 0.29 0.27
N GLY A 59 22.15 1.56 -0.11
CA GLY A 59 22.37 2.06 -1.47
C GLY A 59 21.27 1.70 -2.46
N ALA A 60 20.21 1.02 -2.02
CA ALA A 60 19.12 0.56 -2.88
C ALA A 60 18.20 1.71 -3.32
N PRO A 61 17.77 1.77 -4.58
CA PRO A 61 16.81 2.77 -5.05
C PRO A 61 15.41 2.55 -4.43
N ILE A 62 14.68 3.66 -4.25
CA ILE A 62 13.29 3.68 -3.77
C ILE A 62 12.36 3.70 -4.97
N LEU A 63 11.42 2.75 -5.02
CA LEU A 63 10.43 2.57 -6.06
C LEU A 63 9.02 2.69 -5.47
N ALA A 64 8.16 3.48 -6.10
CA ALA A 64 6.77 3.67 -5.69
C ALA A 64 5.92 4.09 -6.90
N GLU A 65 4.60 4.25 -6.71
CA GLU A 65 3.73 4.84 -7.73
C GLU A 65 4.05 6.33 -7.97
N GLY A 66 4.40 7.07 -6.92
CA GLY A 66 4.75 8.49 -7.01
C GLY A 66 4.74 9.19 -5.65
N PRO A 67 4.88 10.51 -5.63
CA PRO A 67 4.85 11.31 -4.42
C PRO A 67 3.44 11.35 -3.81
N HIS A 68 3.37 11.84 -2.56
CA HIS A 68 2.08 12.10 -1.90
C HIS A 68 1.25 13.09 -2.69
N ARG A 69 -0.04 12.79 -2.84
CA ARG A 69 -1.02 13.68 -3.44
C ARG A 69 -2.44 13.34 -3.01
N ALA A 70 -3.31 14.32 -3.02
CA ALA A 70 -4.74 14.11 -2.83
C ALA A 70 -5.36 13.41 -4.07
N ALA A 71 -6.40 12.61 -3.87
CA ALA A 71 -7.16 11.93 -4.93
C ALA A 71 -7.97 12.88 -5.80
N ARG A 72 -8.21 14.11 -5.34
CA ARG A 72 -8.84 15.22 -6.08
C ARG A 72 -8.22 16.55 -5.72
N PRO A 73 -8.35 17.57 -6.56
CA PRO A 73 -7.95 18.92 -6.18
C PRO A 73 -8.67 19.38 -4.90
N LEU A 74 -7.93 20.09 -4.05
CA LEU A 74 -8.50 20.71 -2.85
C LEU A 74 -9.43 21.85 -3.26
N ARG A 75 -10.53 22.04 -2.53
CA ARG A 75 -11.40 23.21 -2.65
C ARG A 75 -10.71 24.42 -2.05
N ILE A 76 -11.15 25.61 -2.44
CA ILE A 76 -10.60 26.86 -1.88
C ILE A 76 -10.81 26.87 -0.36
N GLY A 77 -9.70 26.97 0.39
CA GLY A 77 -9.69 26.95 1.85
C GLY A 77 -9.80 25.57 2.50
N GLU A 78 -9.83 24.49 1.72
CA GLU A 78 -9.78 23.12 2.23
C GLU A 78 -8.35 22.76 2.63
N VAL A 79 -8.22 22.14 3.79
CA VAL A 79 -6.98 21.52 4.26
C VAL A 79 -7.16 20.01 4.23
N ASN A 80 -6.17 19.26 3.77
CA ASN A 80 -6.19 17.82 3.88
C ASN A 80 -5.86 17.40 5.33
N PRO A 81 -6.81 16.88 6.10
CA PRO A 81 -6.57 16.51 7.50
C PRO A 81 -5.60 15.32 7.64
N LEU A 82 -5.36 14.56 6.57
CA LEU A 82 -4.46 13.41 6.58
C LEU A 82 -3.01 13.76 6.25
N ASP A 83 -2.71 14.99 5.79
CA ASP A 83 -1.32 15.42 5.55
C ASP A 83 -0.43 15.29 6.80
N ALA A 84 -1.02 15.44 8.00
CA ALA A 84 -0.30 15.23 9.26
C ALA A 84 0.13 13.76 9.50
N SER A 85 -0.52 12.83 8.81
CA SER A 85 -0.23 11.39 8.86
C SER A 85 0.47 10.90 7.59
N ALA A 86 0.85 11.82 6.69
CA ALA A 86 1.47 11.50 5.41
C ALA A 86 2.92 11.99 5.35
N ASP A 87 3.74 11.26 4.63
CA ASP A 87 5.08 11.69 4.22
C ASP A 87 4.96 12.56 2.96
N THR A 88 4.63 13.82 3.16
CA THR A 88 4.42 14.78 2.09
C THR A 88 5.71 15.17 1.34
N ALA A 89 6.87 14.87 1.94
CA ALA A 89 8.19 15.10 1.34
C ALA A 89 8.71 13.88 0.56
N PHE A 90 7.97 12.77 0.57
CA PHE A 90 8.39 11.54 -0.11
C PHE A 90 8.55 11.74 -1.63
N ALA A 91 9.69 11.33 -2.13
CA ALA A 91 9.98 11.29 -3.56
C ALA A 91 10.72 9.98 -3.88
N PRO A 92 10.15 9.08 -4.70
CA PRO A 92 10.86 7.89 -5.13
C PRO A 92 11.92 8.23 -6.18
N ASP A 93 12.99 7.40 -6.25
CA ASP A 93 13.99 7.51 -7.32
C ASP A 93 13.40 7.07 -8.68
N ARG A 94 12.42 6.17 -8.64
CA ARG A 94 11.74 5.66 -9.82
C ARG A 94 10.26 5.44 -9.55
N THR A 95 9.43 5.96 -10.43
CA THR A 95 7.99 5.67 -10.44
C THR A 95 7.72 4.36 -11.19
N LEU A 96 6.74 3.60 -10.71
CA LEU A 96 6.29 2.35 -11.30
C LEU A 96 4.96 2.55 -12.02
N ALA A 97 4.86 2.10 -13.25
CA ALA A 97 3.60 2.03 -13.99
C ALA A 97 2.75 0.84 -13.50
N ASP A 98 1.43 0.94 -13.72
CA ASP A 98 0.53 -0.19 -13.47
C ASP A 98 0.90 -1.39 -14.36
N GLY A 99 0.99 -2.58 -13.76
CA GLY A 99 1.43 -3.81 -14.43
C GLY A 99 2.94 -3.91 -14.66
N GLU A 100 3.74 -2.93 -14.22
CA GLU A 100 5.19 -2.98 -14.39
C GLU A 100 5.82 -4.01 -13.45
N ALA A 101 6.65 -4.89 -14.02
CA ALA A 101 7.39 -5.89 -13.29
C ALA A 101 8.84 -5.43 -12.99
N VAL A 102 9.28 -5.61 -11.76
CA VAL A 102 10.65 -5.40 -11.32
C VAL A 102 11.21 -6.72 -10.82
N ALA A 103 12.29 -7.17 -11.43
CA ALA A 103 12.93 -8.43 -11.08
C ALA A 103 14.22 -8.21 -10.28
N GLY A 104 14.46 -9.08 -9.31
CA GLY A 104 15.72 -9.27 -8.62
C GLY A 104 16.24 -10.68 -8.81
N ASP A 105 17.19 -11.08 -7.98
CA ASP A 105 17.74 -12.42 -8.01
C ASP A 105 16.79 -13.40 -7.31
N GLY A 106 16.13 -14.25 -8.09
CA GLY A 106 15.18 -15.27 -7.61
C GLY A 106 13.80 -14.74 -7.22
N TRP A 107 13.46 -13.48 -7.51
CA TRP A 107 12.14 -12.91 -7.29
C TRP A 107 11.76 -11.90 -8.36
N ALA A 108 10.46 -11.70 -8.58
CA ALA A 108 9.92 -10.61 -9.36
C ALA A 108 8.63 -10.09 -8.69
N LEU A 109 8.49 -8.77 -8.64
CA LEU A 109 7.31 -8.07 -8.11
C LEU A 109 6.64 -7.29 -9.23
N THR A 110 5.36 -7.55 -9.48
CA THR A 110 4.54 -6.74 -10.38
C THR A 110 3.77 -5.70 -9.60
N ALA A 111 3.93 -4.46 -9.99
CA ALA A 111 3.22 -3.31 -9.46
C ALA A 111 1.76 -3.31 -9.92
N ILE A 112 0.81 -3.14 -9.00
CA ILE A 112 -0.62 -3.08 -9.29
C ILE A 112 -1.14 -1.81 -8.65
N HIS A 113 -1.53 -0.83 -9.45
CA HIS A 113 -2.09 0.41 -8.92
C HIS A 113 -3.45 0.13 -8.29
N THR A 114 -3.57 0.44 -7.01
CA THR A 114 -4.78 0.22 -6.21
C THR A 114 -5.17 1.50 -5.46
N PRO A 115 -5.43 2.61 -6.20
CA PRO A 115 -5.83 3.87 -5.57
C PRO A 115 -7.12 3.71 -4.78
N GLY A 116 -7.29 4.58 -3.79
CA GLY A 116 -8.52 4.64 -3.00
C GLY A 116 -8.30 4.88 -1.53
N HIS A 117 -7.43 4.13 -0.87
CA HIS A 117 -6.93 4.44 0.48
C HIS A 117 -6.13 5.73 0.44
N THR A 118 -5.14 5.80 -0.43
CA THR A 118 -4.48 7.00 -0.92
C THR A 118 -4.50 7.03 -2.44
N ALA A 119 -4.24 8.20 -3.04
CA ALA A 119 -4.21 8.36 -4.50
C ALA A 119 -3.02 7.63 -5.15
N ASN A 120 -1.91 7.48 -4.41
CA ASN A 120 -0.66 6.86 -4.86
C ASN A 120 -0.49 5.42 -4.36
N HIS A 121 -1.57 4.77 -3.94
CA HIS A 121 -1.50 3.41 -3.40
C HIS A 121 -1.21 2.37 -4.50
N ILE A 122 -0.28 1.46 -4.19
CA ILE A 122 0.16 0.38 -5.06
C ILE A 122 0.30 -0.92 -4.25
N ALA A 123 -0.21 -2.01 -4.78
CA ALA A 123 0.02 -3.36 -4.28
C ALA A 123 1.11 -4.04 -5.13
N PHE A 124 1.75 -5.09 -4.58
CA PHE A 124 2.81 -5.81 -5.28
C PHE A 124 2.50 -7.31 -5.32
N ALA A 125 2.41 -7.88 -6.52
CA ALA A 125 2.26 -9.32 -6.71
C ALA A 125 3.63 -9.99 -6.81
N LEU A 126 3.90 -11.01 -5.97
CA LEU A 126 5.10 -11.83 -6.08
C LEU A 126 4.87 -12.91 -7.13
N GLU A 127 5.52 -12.77 -8.27
CA GLU A 127 5.31 -13.59 -9.45
C GLU A 127 5.48 -15.09 -9.18
N GLY A 128 4.58 -15.89 -9.76
CA GLY A 128 4.61 -17.35 -9.69
C GLY A 128 4.21 -17.96 -8.34
N THR A 129 3.88 -17.14 -7.31
CA THR A 129 3.59 -17.62 -5.95
C THR A 129 2.12 -17.58 -5.56
N GLY A 130 1.33 -16.70 -6.17
CA GLY A 130 -0.02 -16.35 -5.74
C GLY A 130 -0.06 -15.54 -4.45
N ILE A 131 1.02 -14.82 -4.12
CA ILE A 131 1.12 -13.90 -2.99
C ILE A 131 1.00 -12.47 -3.50
N LEU A 132 0.14 -11.69 -2.84
CA LEU A 132 0.00 -10.25 -3.06
C LEU A 132 0.30 -9.50 -1.75
N PHE A 133 1.22 -8.56 -1.79
CA PHE A 133 1.41 -7.55 -0.75
C PHE A 133 0.36 -6.46 -0.97
N SER A 134 -0.74 -6.53 -0.21
CA SER A 134 -1.92 -5.68 -0.40
C SER A 134 -1.84 -4.35 0.31
N ALA A 135 -0.81 -4.14 1.11
CA ALA A 135 -0.62 -2.97 1.97
C ALA A 135 -1.94 -2.57 2.67
N ASP A 136 -2.38 -1.32 2.55
CA ASP A 136 -3.57 -0.83 3.24
C ASP A 136 -4.84 -0.83 2.38
N HIS A 137 -4.76 -1.32 1.14
CA HIS A 137 -5.96 -1.53 0.35
C HIS A 137 -6.84 -2.66 0.92
N VAL A 138 -6.22 -3.76 1.39
CA VAL A 138 -6.89 -4.86 2.09
C VAL A 138 -6.11 -5.18 3.36
N MET A 139 -6.60 -4.71 4.51
CA MET A 139 -6.03 -4.99 5.84
C MET A 139 -6.75 -6.16 6.51
N ALA A 140 -6.03 -6.95 7.33
CA ALA A 140 -6.61 -8.17 7.93
C ALA A 140 -7.40 -7.93 9.22
N TRP A 141 -7.24 -6.79 9.88
CA TRP A 141 -7.81 -6.51 11.21
C TRP A 141 -8.95 -5.50 11.22
N ALA A 142 -9.03 -4.66 10.19
CA ALA A 142 -10.05 -3.61 10.06
C ALA A 142 -10.33 -3.31 8.59
N THR A 143 -11.41 -2.57 8.32
CA THR A 143 -11.64 -2.00 6.98
C THR A 143 -10.70 -0.83 6.74
N SER A 144 -10.14 -0.75 5.55
CA SER A 144 -9.26 0.35 5.15
C SER A 144 -9.93 1.71 5.34
N ILE A 145 -9.17 2.69 5.79
CA ILE A 145 -9.64 4.08 5.84
C ILE A 145 -9.65 4.61 4.39
N VAL A 146 -10.76 5.22 4.00
CA VAL A 146 -10.90 5.91 2.72
C VAL A 146 -11.48 7.28 3.01
N ALA A 147 -10.63 8.28 3.16
CA ALA A 147 -11.01 9.61 3.59
C ALA A 147 -10.64 10.68 2.54
N PRO A 148 -11.62 11.38 1.98
CA PRO A 148 -11.33 12.53 1.12
C PRO A 148 -10.64 13.66 1.90
N PRO A 149 -9.77 14.44 1.26
CA PRO A 149 -9.43 14.43 -0.16
C PRO A 149 -8.31 13.47 -0.53
N ASP A 150 -7.65 12.82 0.45
CA ASP A 150 -6.48 11.95 0.25
C ASP A 150 -6.86 10.67 -0.48
N GLY A 151 -7.93 10.02 -0.04
CA GLY A 151 -8.51 8.85 -0.67
C GLY A 151 -9.83 9.12 -1.38
N ALA A 152 -10.28 8.14 -2.17
CA ALA A 152 -11.55 8.18 -2.89
C ALA A 152 -12.27 6.83 -2.87
N MET A 153 -13.54 6.81 -2.43
CA MET A 153 -14.30 5.57 -2.31
C MET A 153 -14.57 4.90 -3.67
N ALA A 154 -14.78 5.69 -4.72
CA ALA A 154 -14.98 5.15 -6.06
C ALA A 154 -13.74 4.41 -6.55
N ASP A 155 -12.55 5.00 -6.37
CA ASP A 155 -11.28 4.39 -6.74
C ASP A 155 -10.99 3.13 -5.90
N TYR A 156 -11.26 3.20 -4.58
CA TYR A 156 -11.14 2.05 -3.69
C TYR A 156 -12.00 0.87 -4.15
N MET A 157 -13.25 1.13 -4.53
CA MET A 157 -14.16 0.08 -5.00
C MET A 157 -13.73 -0.48 -6.37
N ALA A 158 -13.23 0.36 -7.26
CA ALA A 158 -12.69 -0.08 -8.55
C ALA A 158 -11.44 -0.96 -8.37
N SER A 159 -10.52 -0.54 -7.53
CA SER A 159 -9.31 -1.30 -7.17
C SER A 159 -9.65 -2.63 -6.49
N LEU A 160 -10.69 -2.65 -5.65
CA LEU A 160 -11.17 -3.89 -5.03
C LEU A 160 -11.73 -4.88 -6.06
N GLU A 161 -12.45 -4.39 -7.07
CA GLU A 161 -12.95 -5.24 -8.17
C GLU A 161 -11.79 -5.73 -9.06
N GLN A 162 -10.77 -4.90 -9.32
CA GLN A 162 -9.54 -5.29 -10.02
C GLN A 162 -8.83 -6.44 -9.29
N LEU A 163 -8.65 -6.33 -7.98
CA LEU A 163 -8.03 -7.39 -7.18
C LEU A 163 -8.89 -8.65 -7.10
N LEU A 164 -10.23 -8.53 -7.08
CA LEU A 164 -11.16 -9.67 -7.10
C LEU A 164 -11.12 -10.47 -8.41
N ALA A 165 -10.69 -9.85 -9.51
CA ALA A 165 -10.52 -10.52 -10.81
C ALA A 165 -9.21 -11.35 -10.91
N ARG A 166 -8.33 -11.24 -9.90
CA ARG A 166 -7.08 -11.99 -9.79
C ARG A 166 -7.29 -13.31 -9.06
N ASP A 167 -6.36 -14.22 -9.21
CA ASP A 167 -6.37 -15.56 -8.60
C ASP A 167 -5.35 -15.71 -7.44
N ASP A 168 -4.92 -14.59 -6.86
CA ASP A 168 -4.00 -14.60 -5.73
C ASP A 168 -4.59 -15.37 -4.54
N ARG A 169 -3.75 -16.18 -3.89
CA ARG A 169 -4.17 -17.12 -2.84
C ARG A 169 -3.95 -16.60 -1.44
N ILE A 170 -2.98 -15.69 -1.27
CA ILE A 170 -2.60 -15.12 0.03
C ILE A 170 -2.37 -13.64 -0.16
N PHE A 171 -2.99 -12.80 0.69
CA PHE A 171 -2.62 -11.40 0.82
C PHE A 171 -1.78 -11.19 2.08
N LEU A 172 -0.72 -10.42 1.93
CA LEU A 172 0.15 -9.93 2.99
C LEU A 172 -0.10 -8.43 3.16
N PRO A 173 -0.89 -8.02 4.18
CA PRO A 173 -1.35 -6.65 4.33
C PRO A 173 -0.35 -5.75 5.06
N GLY A 174 -0.51 -4.42 4.95
CA GLY A 174 0.20 -3.44 5.77
C GLY A 174 -0.07 -3.63 7.27
N HIS A 175 -1.30 -4.05 7.63
CA HIS A 175 -1.70 -4.26 9.02
C HIS A 175 -2.42 -5.60 9.22
N GLY A 176 -2.08 -6.28 10.32
CA GLY A 176 -2.63 -7.57 10.69
C GLY A 176 -1.85 -8.76 10.11
N GLY A 177 -2.41 -9.93 10.22
CA GLY A 177 -1.82 -11.17 9.71
C GLY A 177 -2.18 -11.47 8.25
N PRO A 178 -1.66 -12.58 7.68
CA PRO A 178 -1.98 -12.98 6.31
C PRO A 178 -3.48 -13.26 6.11
N VAL A 179 -4.03 -12.83 4.97
CA VAL A 179 -5.38 -13.17 4.53
C VAL A 179 -5.30 -14.36 3.59
N THR A 180 -5.72 -15.53 4.08
CA THR A 180 -5.57 -16.80 3.36
C THR A 180 -6.75 -17.14 2.44
N GLN A 181 -7.82 -16.38 2.49
CA GLN A 181 -8.99 -16.48 1.61
C GLN A 181 -9.34 -15.10 1.02
N PRO A 182 -8.43 -14.48 0.24
CA PRO A 182 -8.56 -13.08 -0.14
C PRO A 182 -9.83 -12.78 -0.93
N ALA A 183 -10.25 -13.66 -1.85
CA ALA A 183 -11.45 -13.45 -2.63
C ALA A 183 -12.74 -13.42 -1.76
N ALA A 184 -12.84 -14.31 -0.76
CA ALA A 184 -13.98 -14.31 0.17
C ALA A 184 -13.96 -13.06 1.08
N PHE A 185 -12.77 -12.69 1.57
CA PHE A 185 -12.56 -11.52 2.42
C PHE A 185 -12.93 -10.24 1.68
N MET A 186 -12.43 -10.03 0.46
CA MET A 186 -12.74 -8.87 -0.37
C MET A 186 -14.22 -8.76 -0.74
N ARG A 187 -14.91 -9.89 -1.01
CA ARG A 187 -16.38 -9.87 -1.21
C ARG A 187 -17.11 -9.38 0.04
N GLY A 188 -16.62 -9.73 1.23
CA GLY A 188 -17.14 -9.21 2.50
C GLY A 188 -16.94 -7.70 2.62
N LEU A 189 -15.74 -7.20 2.36
CA LEU A 189 -15.44 -5.76 2.34
C LEU A 189 -16.33 -5.00 1.37
N ARG A 190 -16.45 -5.49 0.15
CA ARG A 190 -17.31 -4.90 -0.89
C ARG A 190 -18.76 -4.81 -0.45
N THR A 191 -19.29 -5.89 0.10
CA THR A 191 -20.67 -5.93 0.60
C THR A 191 -20.86 -4.93 1.73
N HIS A 192 -19.95 -4.89 2.69
CA HIS A 192 -19.99 -3.94 3.80
C HIS A 192 -20.00 -2.49 3.30
N ARG A 193 -19.12 -2.12 2.34
CA ARG A 193 -19.08 -0.77 1.77
C ARG A 193 -20.39 -0.37 1.09
N ARG A 194 -20.94 -1.28 0.25
CA ARG A 194 -22.23 -1.05 -0.43
C ARG A 194 -23.41 -0.92 0.55
N MET A 195 -23.40 -1.69 1.63
CA MET A 195 -24.43 -1.57 2.66
C MET A 195 -24.36 -0.23 3.39
N ARG A 196 -23.14 0.23 3.73
CA ARG A 196 -22.96 1.54 4.35
C ARG A 196 -23.37 2.70 3.45
N GLU A 197 -22.99 2.65 2.17
CA GLU A 197 -23.41 3.64 1.19
C GLU A 197 -24.94 3.70 1.07
N ARG A 198 -25.60 2.54 0.97
CA ARG A 198 -27.06 2.46 0.92
C ARG A 198 -27.70 3.07 2.16
N ALA A 199 -27.23 2.73 3.35
CA ALA A 199 -27.78 3.28 4.60
C ALA A 199 -27.67 4.81 4.65
N ILE A 200 -26.52 5.37 4.24
CA ILE A 200 -26.33 6.83 4.15
C ILE A 200 -27.32 7.45 3.16
N LEU A 201 -27.48 6.87 1.98
CA LEU A 201 -28.41 7.37 0.96
C LEU A 201 -29.87 7.30 1.43
N GLU A 202 -30.26 6.25 2.16
CA GLU A 202 -31.60 6.10 2.72
C GLU A 202 -31.87 7.18 3.77
N THR A 203 -30.94 7.45 4.69
CA THR A 203 -31.03 8.52 5.69
C THR A 203 -31.18 9.90 5.02
N LEU A 204 -30.30 10.20 4.05
CA LEU A 204 -30.38 11.47 3.31
C LEU A 204 -31.70 11.65 2.53
N ARG A 205 -32.30 10.58 2.01
CA ARG A 205 -33.61 10.63 1.32
C ARG A 205 -34.78 10.78 2.30
N ALA A 206 -34.65 10.27 3.51
CA ALA A 206 -35.66 10.43 4.55
C ALA A 206 -35.71 11.87 5.11
N GLY A 207 -34.68 12.69 4.85
CA GLY A 207 -34.64 14.09 5.27
C GLY A 207 -34.17 14.28 6.72
N ASP A 208 -33.49 13.28 7.28
CA ASP A 208 -32.88 13.33 8.62
C ASP A 208 -31.43 13.88 8.55
#